data_4bd69a0d7355cb35d8ddaea0d0ba68fb
#
_entry.id   4bd69a0d7355cb35d8ddaea0d0ba68fb
#
_cell.length_a   1.000
_cell.length_b   1.000
_cell.length_c   1.000
_cell.angle_alpha   90.00
_cell.angle_beta   90.00
_cell.angle_gamma   90.00
#
_symmetry.space_group_name_H-M   'P 1'
#
loop_
_entity.id
_entity.type
_entity.pdbx_description
1 polymer ?
#
loop_
_entity_poly.entity_id
_entity_poly.type
_entity_poly.pdbx_seq_one_letter_code
_entity_poly.pdbx_strand_id
1 'polypeptide(L)'
;MAGRAGLVGTGLIGGSIGMALRRQGWHVSGVDLDPDRAARALELGALDAVGRDPGADVTFVATPVGAVAELSRAVLETGAGVVTDVGSVKGPIVRAVGDARFVGGHPMAGSEQEGGDGARPDLFEGAVWVLTPDDTTDETAYTTVRSTVSTFGAEVVALPPDRHDSLVAVVSHVPHLTAATLMALADERSADHRALLRLAAGGFRDMTRVAAGHPGIWPDICTENQGAIVETLDRLIAALGQMRDVVAAGDRAALLGRLESARLARANLPVRYAQPDQLTELRVPVPDRPGALAEVTTLATELDVNIADLELAHSSEGDKGVMILLVESTEAHRLIPALHRRGYVVAEHPLEGR
;
A
#
# COMPACT_ATOMS: atom_id res chain seq x y z
N MET A 1 -30.64 -8.63 6.26
CA MET A 1 -30.03 -9.91 6.68
C MET A 1 -28.55 -9.81 6.36
N ALA A 2 -27.68 -10.34 7.22
CA ALA A 2 -26.26 -10.42 6.92
C ALA A 2 -26.06 -11.31 5.68
N GLY A 3 -25.17 -10.92 4.77
CA GLY A 3 -24.91 -11.65 3.52
C GLY A 3 -24.07 -12.91 3.73
N ARG A 4 -23.87 -13.65 2.66
CA ARG A 4 -22.97 -14.81 2.57
C ARG A 4 -21.81 -14.48 1.65
N ALA A 5 -20.59 -14.72 2.10
CA ALA A 5 -19.41 -14.45 1.31
C ALA A 5 -18.54 -15.69 1.12
N GLY A 6 -17.97 -15.84 -0.07
CA GLY A 6 -16.97 -16.83 -0.40
C GLY A 6 -15.57 -16.24 -0.43
N LEU A 7 -14.57 -17.00 0.02
CA LEU A 7 -13.16 -16.67 -0.14
C LEU A 7 -12.44 -17.79 -0.87
N VAL A 8 -11.64 -17.42 -1.87
CA VAL A 8 -10.69 -18.31 -2.53
C VAL A 8 -9.28 -17.73 -2.32
N GLY A 9 -8.51 -18.38 -1.46
CA GLY A 9 -7.27 -17.86 -0.90
C GLY A 9 -7.51 -17.19 0.47
N THR A 10 -6.84 -17.72 1.50
CA THR A 10 -7.01 -17.31 2.90
C THR A 10 -5.72 -16.78 3.52
N GLY A 11 -4.86 -16.20 2.68
CA GLY A 11 -3.66 -15.49 3.09
C GLY A 11 -3.96 -14.15 3.76
N LEU A 12 -2.99 -13.23 3.76
CA LEU A 12 -3.11 -11.89 4.37
C LEU A 12 -4.37 -11.15 3.92
N ILE A 13 -4.55 -10.98 2.61
CA ILE A 13 -5.67 -10.18 2.06
C ILE A 13 -7.00 -10.90 2.25
N GLY A 14 -7.09 -12.19 1.83
CA GLY A 14 -8.32 -12.96 1.96
C GLY A 14 -8.75 -13.14 3.42
N GLY A 15 -7.81 -13.42 4.32
CA GLY A 15 -8.07 -13.50 5.76
C GLY A 15 -8.58 -12.17 6.34
N SER A 16 -7.98 -11.06 5.94
CA SER A 16 -8.42 -9.71 6.36
C SER A 16 -9.83 -9.38 5.88
N ILE A 17 -10.17 -9.72 4.62
CA ILE A 17 -11.53 -9.58 4.08
C ILE A 17 -12.52 -10.42 4.91
N GLY A 18 -12.17 -11.67 5.18
CA GLY A 18 -13.02 -12.57 5.95
C GLY A 18 -13.30 -12.02 7.36
N MET A 19 -12.26 -11.57 8.07
CA MET A 19 -12.42 -10.95 9.39
C MET A 19 -13.29 -9.68 9.34
N ALA A 20 -13.09 -8.82 8.31
CA ALA A 20 -13.86 -7.59 8.15
C ALA A 20 -15.36 -7.90 7.92
N LEU A 21 -15.68 -8.84 7.04
CA LEU A 21 -17.04 -9.27 6.76
C LEU A 21 -17.72 -9.90 7.99
N ARG A 22 -17.01 -10.78 8.71
CA ARG A 22 -17.55 -11.39 9.92
C ARG A 22 -17.84 -10.39 11.03
N ARG A 23 -17.03 -9.34 11.19
CA ARG A 23 -17.35 -8.23 12.12
C ARG A 23 -18.68 -7.56 11.79
N GLN A 24 -19.11 -7.60 10.54
CA GLN A 24 -20.38 -7.04 10.06
C GLN A 24 -21.52 -8.07 10.08
N GLY A 25 -21.28 -9.27 10.61
CA GLY A 25 -22.27 -10.33 10.75
C GLY A 25 -22.48 -11.17 9.48
N TRP A 26 -21.59 -11.07 8.47
CA TRP A 26 -21.66 -11.96 7.31
C TRP A 26 -21.26 -13.39 7.68
N HIS A 27 -21.86 -14.37 7.00
CA HIS A 27 -21.37 -15.74 7.02
C HIS A 27 -20.29 -15.91 5.95
N VAL A 28 -19.09 -16.29 6.35
CA VAL A 28 -17.93 -16.39 5.47
C VAL A 28 -17.45 -17.83 5.37
N SER A 29 -17.47 -18.38 4.16
CA SER A 29 -16.88 -19.68 3.84
C SER A 29 -15.67 -19.50 2.94
N GLY A 30 -14.63 -20.32 3.09
CA GLY A 30 -13.44 -20.15 2.27
C GLY A 30 -12.65 -21.42 2.01
N VAL A 31 -11.85 -21.37 0.95
CA VAL A 31 -10.92 -22.43 0.56
C VAL A 31 -9.54 -21.85 0.30
N ASP A 32 -8.52 -22.66 0.52
CA ASP A 32 -7.15 -22.37 0.10
C ASP A 32 -6.57 -23.61 -0.61
N LEU A 33 -5.54 -23.41 -1.44
CA LEU A 33 -4.82 -24.52 -2.05
C LEU A 33 -4.13 -25.39 -0.98
N ASP A 34 -3.67 -24.75 0.08
CA ASP A 34 -3.15 -25.38 1.28
C ASP A 34 -4.26 -25.54 2.33
N PRO A 35 -4.71 -26.78 2.62
CA PRO A 35 -5.77 -27.02 3.60
C PRO A 35 -5.43 -26.47 5.00
N ASP A 36 -4.15 -26.47 5.39
CA ASP A 36 -3.73 -25.99 6.70
C ASP A 36 -3.94 -24.46 6.81
N ARG A 37 -3.78 -23.71 5.71
CA ARG A 37 -4.09 -22.26 5.67
C ARG A 37 -5.58 -22.00 5.84
N ALA A 38 -6.43 -22.79 5.19
CA ALA A 38 -7.88 -22.66 5.36
C ALA A 38 -8.32 -22.99 6.81
N ALA A 39 -7.76 -24.05 7.40
CA ALA A 39 -7.99 -24.39 8.79
C ALA A 39 -7.51 -23.28 9.74
N ARG A 40 -6.33 -22.72 9.48
CA ARG A 40 -5.78 -21.61 10.25
C ARG A 40 -6.65 -20.35 10.15
N ALA A 41 -7.18 -20.03 8.97
CA ALA A 41 -8.10 -18.92 8.79
C ALA A 41 -9.41 -19.09 9.58
N LEU A 42 -9.90 -20.31 9.71
CA LEU A 42 -11.04 -20.64 10.56
C LEU A 42 -10.71 -20.39 12.05
N GLU A 43 -9.56 -20.87 12.52
CA GLU A 43 -9.08 -20.65 13.90
C GLU A 43 -8.91 -19.18 14.24
N LEU A 44 -8.37 -18.40 13.30
CA LEU A 44 -8.15 -16.95 13.43
C LEU A 44 -9.45 -16.14 13.35
N GLY A 45 -10.55 -16.78 13.05
CA GLY A 45 -11.84 -16.12 12.95
C GLY A 45 -12.05 -15.34 11.62
N ALA A 46 -11.32 -15.69 10.58
CA ALA A 46 -11.56 -15.15 9.23
C ALA A 46 -12.69 -15.91 8.50
N LEU A 47 -12.97 -17.15 8.86
CA LEU A 47 -13.99 -17.99 8.28
C LEU A 47 -15.00 -18.47 9.34
N ASP A 48 -16.23 -18.80 8.93
CA ASP A 48 -17.21 -19.59 9.67
C ASP A 48 -17.16 -21.06 9.27
N ALA A 49 -16.77 -21.35 8.00
CA ALA A 49 -16.67 -22.72 7.49
C ALA A 49 -15.55 -22.83 6.44
N VAL A 50 -14.87 -23.99 6.42
CA VAL A 50 -13.96 -24.34 5.33
C VAL A 50 -14.79 -25.03 4.24
N GLY A 51 -14.65 -24.53 3.01
CA GLY A 51 -15.36 -25.04 1.85
C GLY A 51 -15.84 -23.93 0.92
N ARG A 52 -16.22 -24.30 -0.31
CA ARG A 52 -16.88 -23.37 -1.25
C ARG A 52 -18.35 -23.23 -0.86
N ASP A 53 -18.88 -22.03 -1.05
CA ASP A 53 -20.29 -21.71 -0.87
C ASP A 53 -20.91 -21.27 -2.21
N PRO A 54 -21.60 -22.16 -2.94
CA PRO A 54 -22.28 -21.81 -4.18
C PRO A 54 -23.42 -20.79 -3.99
N GLY A 55 -23.90 -20.60 -2.77
CA GLY A 55 -24.92 -19.63 -2.40
C GLY A 55 -24.37 -18.31 -1.87
N ALA A 56 -23.07 -18.05 -2.00
CA ALA A 56 -22.48 -16.78 -1.61
C ALA A 56 -23.01 -15.63 -2.50
N ASP A 57 -23.36 -14.52 -1.87
CA ASP A 57 -23.76 -13.29 -2.58
C ASP A 57 -22.57 -12.64 -3.29
N VAL A 58 -21.39 -12.72 -2.67
CA VAL A 58 -20.12 -12.23 -3.23
C VAL A 58 -18.98 -13.20 -2.90
N THR A 59 -18.11 -13.46 -3.88
CA THR A 59 -16.89 -14.24 -3.68
C THR A 59 -15.66 -13.41 -4.02
N PHE A 60 -14.70 -13.37 -3.10
CA PHE A 60 -13.40 -12.73 -3.30
C PHE A 60 -12.34 -13.78 -3.65
N VAL A 61 -11.66 -13.58 -4.78
CA VAL A 61 -10.53 -14.42 -5.22
C VAL A 61 -9.24 -13.73 -4.82
N ALA A 62 -8.63 -14.19 -3.73
CA ALA A 62 -7.44 -13.63 -3.10
C ALA A 62 -6.22 -14.54 -3.25
N THR A 63 -5.92 -14.91 -4.48
CA THR A 63 -4.84 -15.82 -4.88
C THR A 63 -3.76 -15.07 -5.67
N PRO A 64 -2.58 -15.65 -5.91
CA PRO A 64 -1.61 -15.10 -6.83
C PRO A 64 -2.22 -14.75 -8.19
N VAL A 65 -1.74 -13.66 -8.79
CA VAL A 65 -2.33 -13.04 -9.99
C VAL A 65 -2.54 -14.04 -11.13
N GLY A 66 -1.58 -14.92 -11.37
CA GLY A 66 -1.65 -15.92 -12.45
C GLY A 66 -2.79 -16.95 -12.30
N ALA A 67 -3.33 -17.15 -11.10
CA ALA A 67 -4.42 -18.10 -10.84
C ALA A 67 -5.82 -17.45 -10.82
N VAL A 68 -5.89 -16.13 -10.74
CA VAL A 68 -7.14 -15.40 -10.49
C VAL A 68 -8.18 -15.67 -11.57
N ALA A 69 -7.81 -15.59 -12.85
CA ALA A 69 -8.78 -15.72 -13.94
C ALA A 69 -9.42 -17.12 -13.99
N GLU A 70 -8.62 -18.18 -13.82
CA GLU A 70 -9.12 -19.56 -13.82
C GLU A 70 -10.05 -19.79 -12.63
N LEU A 71 -9.63 -19.40 -11.43
CA LEU A 71 -10.41 -19.62 -10.20
C LEU A 71 -11.70 -18.78 -10.20
N SER A 72 -11.67 -17.55 -10.72
CA SER A 72 -12.87 -16.71 -10.86
C SER A 72 -13.90 -17.37 -11.79
N ARG A 73 -13.48 -17.91 -12.93
CA ARG A 73 -14.39 -18.65 -13.83
C ARG A 73 -14.98 -19.87 -13.15
N ALA A 74 -14.17 -20.66 -12.47
CA ALA A 74 -14.63 -21.85 -11.75
C ALA A 74 -15.64 -21.52 -10.63
N VAL A 75 -15.55 -20.34 -10.01
CA VAL A 75 -16.57 -19.85 -9.05
C VAL A 75 -17.84 -19.44 -9.79
N LEU A 76 -17.74 -18.69 -10.88
CA LEU A 76 -18.86 -18.19 -11.67
C LEU A 76 -19.69 -19.32 -12.32
N GLU A 77 -19.05 -20.42 -12.71
CA GLU A 77 -19.71 -21.62 -13.24
C GLU A 77 -20.59 -22.33 -12.22
N THR A 78 -20.22 -22.28 -10.95
CA THR A 78 -20.88 -23.07 -9.87
C THR A 78 -21.75 -22.22 -8.95
N GLY A 79 -21.54 -20.89 -8.92
CA GLY A 79 -22.24 -19.94 -8.06
C GLY A 79 -23.13 -18.97 -8.83
N ALA A 80 -24.14 -18.44 -8.15
CA ALA A 80 -25.06 -17.44 -8.71
C ALA A 80 -24.66 -15.99 -8.35
N GLY A 81 -23.79 -15.82 -7.36
CA GLY A 81 -23.38 -14.50 -6.86
C GLY A 81 -22.33 -13.80 -7.74
N VAL A 82 -21.92 -12.64 -7.29
CA VAL A 82 -20.88 -11.84 -7.96
C VAL A 82 -19.50 -12.31 -7.52
N VAL A 83 -18.51 -12.10 -8.40
CA VAL A 83 -17.12 -12.45 -8.13
C VAL A 83 -16.24 -11.20 -8.30
N THR A 84 -15.34 -11.02 -7.36
CA THR A 84 -14.28 -10.01 -7.43
C THR A 84 -12.95 -10.62 -7.04
N ASP A 85 -11.86 -9.97 -7.43
CA ASP A 85 -10.52 -10.38 -7.02
C ASP A 85 -9.79 -9.27 -6.25
N VAL A 86 -8.57 -9.54 -5.86
CA VAL A 86 -7.70 -8.60 -5.14
C VAL A 86 -6.31 -8.48 -5.77
N GLY A 87 -6.14 -8.97 -6.98
CA GLY A 87 -4.85 -9.01 -7.68
C GLY A 87 -4.32 -7.63 -8.05
N SER A 88 -3.00 -7.54 -8.22
CA SER A 88 -2.32 -6.28 -8.54
C SER A 88 -2.39 -5.90 -10.03
N VAL A 89 -2.91 -6.77 -10.90
CA VAL A 89 -3.06 -6.55 -12.35
C VAL A 89 -4.50 -6.84 -12.74
N LYS A 90 -5.10 -6.04 -13.63
CA LYS A 90 -6.53 -6.12 -13.94
C LYS A 90 -6.85 -6.43 -15.41
N GLY A 91 -6.19 -5.80 -16.36
CA GLY A 91 -6.52 -5.92 -17.76
C GLY A 91 -6.59 -7.36 -18.29
N PRO A 92 -5.53 -8.16 -18.19
CA PRO A 92 -5.55 -9.56 -18.59
C PRO A 92 -6.59 -10.39 -17.85
N ILE A 93 -6.78 -10.15 -16.54
CA ILE A 93 -7.73 -10.91 -15.71
C ILE A 93 -9.17 -10.66 -16.17
N VAL A 94 -9.57 -9.39 -16.26
CA VAL A 94 -10.94 -9.01 -16.67
C VAL A 94 -11.27 -9.58 -18.05
N ARG A 95 -10.34 -9.43 -19.02
CA ARG A 95 -10.52 -10.02 -20.35
C ARG A 95 -10.61 -11.55 -20.36
N ALA A 96 -9.80 -12.21 -19.53
CA ALA A 96 -9.78 -13.66 -19.46
C ALA A 96 -11.02 -14.23 -18.77
N VAL A 97 -11.57 -13.55 -17.77
CA VAL A 97 -12.80 -13.99 -17.10
C VAL A 97 -14.02 -13.79 -18.01
N GLY A 98 -14.23 -12.58 -18.55
CA GLY A 98 -15.24 -12.29 -19.55
C GLY A 98 -16.68 -12.57 -19.11
N ASP A 99 -17.02 -12.46 -17.85
CA ASP A 99 -18.38 -12.66 -17.28
C ASP A 99 -18.87 -11.36 -16.66
N ALA A 100 -20.10 -10.96 -16.97
CA ALA A 100 -20.68 -9.70 -16.48
C ALA A 100 -20.78 -9.62 -14.95
N ARG A 101 -20.78 -10.76 -14.22
CA ARG A 101 -20.80 -10.84 -12.77
C ARG A 101 -19.41 -10.72 -12.14
N PHE A 102 -18.36 -10.59 -12.94
CA PHE A 102 -17.00 -10.38 -12.44
C PHE A 102 -16.67 -8.89 -12.42
N VAL A 103 -16.20 -8.42 -11.27
CA VAL A 103 -15.71 -7.04 -11.10
C VAL A 103 -14.27 -7.11 -10.62
N GLY A 104 -13.32 -6.74 -11.44
CA GLY A 104 -11.92 -6.72 -11.03
C GLY A 104 -11.71 -5.75 -9.87
N GLY A 105 -10.97 -6.18 -8.86
CA GLY A 105 -10.67 -5.42 -7.65
C GLY A 105 -9.19 -5.43 -7.31
N HIS A 106 -8.71 -4.34 -6.71
CA HIS A 106 -7.33 -4.25 -6.21
C HIS A 106 -7.29 -3.34 -4.98
N PRO A 107 -7.17 -3.89 -3.76
CA PRO A 107 -6.88 -3.10 -2.57
C PRO A 107 -5.42 -2.62 -2.63
N MET A 108 -5.22 -1.29 -2.60
CA MET A 108 -3.91 -0.68 -2.46
C MET A 108 -3.47 -0.75 -0.99
N ALA A 109 -3.45 -1.97 -0.46
CA ALA A 109 -3.14 -2.28 0.93
C ALA A 109 -2.27 -3.54 0.99
N GLY A 110 -1.40 -3.59 1.98
CA GLY A 110 -0.51 -4.71 2.20
C GLY A 110 0.18 -4.60 3.55
N SER A 111 0.91 -5.62 3.90
CA SER A 111 1.76 -5.67 5.09
C SER A 111 3.04 -6.43 4.75
N GLU A 112 4.10 -6.17 5.49
CA GLU A 112 5.34 -6.95 5.44
C GLU A 112 5.17 -8.35 6.05
N GLN A 113 4.05 -8.58 6.77
CA GLN A 113 3.70 -9.88 7.33
C GLN A 113 3.03 -10.75 6.26
N GLU A 114 3.40 -12.02 6.23
CA GLU A 114 2.89 -13.00 5.28
C GLU A 114 1.84 -13.92 5.91
N GLY A 115 0.96 -14.44 5.04
CA GLY A 115 0.00 -15.46 5.44
C GLY A 115 -1.17 -14.95 6.29
N GLY A 116 -1.96 -15.88 6.79
CA GLY A 116 -3.15 -15.59 7.59
C GLY A 116 -2.85 -14.99 8.96
N ASP A 117 -1.66 -15.23 9.52
CA ASP A 117 -1.27 -14.68 10.83
C ASP A 117 -1.04 -13.16 10.79
N GLY A 118 -0.77 -12.59 9.62
CA GLY A 118 -0.73 -11.14 9.41
C GLY A 118 -2.10 -10.52 9.11
N ALA A 119 -3.15 -11.32 8.96
CA ALA A 119 -4.47 -10.82 8.61
C ALA A 119 -5.10 -10.03 9.76
N ARG A 120 -5.73 -8.93 9.41
CA ARG A 120 -6.43 -8.06 10.37
C ARG A 120 -7.64 -7.40 9.70
N PRO A 121 -8.75 -7.22 10.44
CA PRO A 121 -9.99 -6.74 9.85
C PRO A 121 -9.99 -5.24 9.46
N ASP A 122 -9.04 -4.47 9.96
CA ASP A 122 -8.84 -3.04 9.70
C ASP A 122 -7.77 -2.75 8.63
N LEU A 123 -7.29 -3.79 7.92
CA LEU A 123 -6.23 -3.65 6.91
C LEU A 123 -6.58 -2.64 5.81
N PHE A 124 -7.85 -2.48 5.52
CA PHE A 124 -8.35 -1.67 4.41
C PHE A 124 -8.84 -0.29 4.83
N GLU A 125 -8.87 0.03 6.12
CA GLU A 125 -9.31 1.34 6.62
C GLU A 125 -8.42 2.45 6.07
N GLY A 126 -9.04 3.42 5.37
CA GLY A 126 -8.33 4.52 4.70
C GLY A 126 -7.45 4.11 3.51
N ALA A 127 -7.47 2.84 3.10
CA ALA A 127 -6.79 2.41 1.87
C ALA A 127 -7.64 2.71 0.63
N VAL A 128 -6.99 2.95 -0.51
CA VAL A 128 -7.68 3.01 -1.79
C VAL A 128 -7.98 1.58 -2.26
N TRP A 129 -9.22 1.32 -2.65
CA TRP A 129 -9.61 0.08 -3.33
C TRP A 129 -10.06 0.40 -4.74
N VAL A 130 -9.27 -0.03 -5.71
CA VAL A 130 -9.63 0.17 -7.12
C VAL A 130 -10.56 -0.94 -7.57
N LEU A 131 -11.69 -0.57 -8.17
CA LEU A 131 -12.56 -1.46 -8.92
C LEU A 131 -12.42 -1.17 -10.41
N THR A 132 -12.41 -2.23 -11.22
CA THR A 132 -12.18 -2.08 -12.66
C THR A 132 -13.34 -2.64 -13.47
N PRO A 133 -14.51 -1.95 -13.47
CA PRO A 133 -15.59 -2.29 -14.37
C PRO A 133 -15.21 -1.98 -15.83
N ASP A 134 -15.77 -2.76 -16.75
CA ASP A 134 -15.73 -2.50 -18.19
C ASP A 134 -17.15 -2.41 -18.77
N ASP A 135 -17.26 -2.25 -20.09
CA ASP A 135 -18.53 -2.12 -20.78
C ASP A 135 -19.44 -3.36 -20.68
N THR A 136 -18.92 -4.50 -20.26
CA THR A 136 -19.66 -5.76 -20.08
C THR A 136 -20.08 -6.02 -18.65
N THR A 137 -19.57 -5.26 -17.70
CA THR A 137 -19.81 -5.43 -16.26
C THR A 137 -21.29 -5.14 -15.93
N ASP A 138 -21.96 -6.07 -15.26
CA ASP A 138 -23.32 -5.87 -14.75
C ASP A 138 -23.36 -4.79 -13.65
N GLU A 139 -24.30 -3.87 -13.74
CA GLU A 139 -24.42 -2.73 -12.81
C GLU A 139 -24.73 -3.20 -11.38
N THR A 140 -25.51 -4.28 -11.24
CA THR A 140 -25.81 -4.88 -9.92
C THR A 140 -24.58 -5.52 -9.33
N ALA A 141 -23.77 -6.22 -10.15
CA ALA A 141 -22.51 -6.80 -9.73
C ALA A 141 -21.54 -5.71 -9.23
N TYR A 142 -21.36 -4.67 -10.02
CA TYR A 142 -20.52 -3.52 -9.61
C TYR A 142 -21.00 -2.89 -8.31
N THR A 143 -22.29 -2.62 -8.19
CA THR A 143 -22.88 -1.98 -7.01
C THR A 143 -22.72 -2.88 -5.76
N THR A 144 -22.89 -4.20 -5.91
CA THR A 144 -22.71 -5.17 -4.84
C THR A 144 -21.28 -5.18 -4.33
N VAL A 145 -20.28 -5.30 -5.23
CA VAL A 145 -18.87 -5.28 -4.84
C VAL A 145 -18.50 -3.95 -4.22
N ARG A 146 -18.88 -2.83 -4.86
CA ARG A 146 -18.58 -1.49 -4.38
C ARG A 146 -19.13 -1.25 -2.98
N SER A 147 -20.40 -1.59 -2.75
CA SER A 147 -21.03 -1.41 -1.44
C SER A 147 -20.35 -2.27 -0.37
N THR A 148 -20.03 -3.54 -0.69
CA THR A 148 -19.33 -4.43 0.23
C THR A 148 -17.96 -3.91 0.61
N VAL A 149 -17.14 -3.52 -0.38
CA VAL A 149 -15.79 -3.02 -0.13
C VAL A 149 -15.79 -1.69 0.64
N SER A 150 -16.75 -0.81 0.37
CA SER A 150 -16.89 0.46 1.11
C SER A 150 -17.12 0.24 2.61
N THR A 151 -17.70 -0.90 3.01
CA THR A 151 -17.89 -1.22 4.43
C THR A 151 -16.60 -1.57 5.17
N PHE A 152 -15.50 -1.81 4.46
CA PHE A 152 -14.18 -2.03 5.05
C PHE A 152 -13.46 -0.72 5.41
N GLY A 153 -14.09 0.44 5.21
CA GLY A 153 -13.48 1.74 5.42
C GLY A 153 -12.51 2.16 4.30
N ALA A 154 -12.55 1.47 3.17
CA ALA A 154 -11.73 1.79 2.00
C ALA A 154 -12.35 2.92 1.17
N GLU A 155 -11.51 3.76 0.58
CA GLU A 155 -11.89 4.69 -0.48
C GLU A 155 -11.99 3.94 -1.82
N VAL A 156 -13.18 3.84 -2.39
CA VAL A 156 -13.40 3.10 -3.63
C VAL A 156 -13.26 4.00 -4.84
N VAL A 157 -12.31 3.65 -5.72
CA VAL A 157 -12.03 4.35 -6.98
C VAL A 157 -12.35 3.42 -8.15
N ALA A 158 -13.08 3.89 -9.15
CA ALA A 158 -13.34 3.12 -10.38
C ALA A 158 -12.42 3.57 -11.53
N LEU A 159 -11.78 2.63 -12.18
CA LEU A 159 -10.90 2.85 -13.33
C LEU A 159 -11.11 1.75 -14.38
N PRO A 160 -11.00 2.06 -15.68
CA PRO A 160 -10.90 1.00 -16.70
C PRO A 160 -9.69 0.08 -16.43
N PRO A 161 -9.80 -1.24 -16.70
CA PRO A 161 -8.74 -2.22 -16.37
C PRO A 161 -7.35 -1.84 -16.89
N ASP A 162 -7.25 -1.49 -18.18
CA ASP A 162 -5.95 -1.13 -18.79
C ASP A 162 -5.41 0.20 -18.25
N ARG A 163 -6.29 1.12 -17.84
CA ARG A 163 -5.88 2.37 -17.20
C ARG A 163 -5.29 2.12 -15.83
N HIS A 164 -5.93 1.22 -15.04
CA HIS A 164 -5.40 0.76 -13.77
C HIS A 164 -3.97 0.23 -13.95
N ASP A 165 -3.76 -0.72 -14.87
CA ASP A 165 -2.48 -1.38 -15.08
C ASP A 165 -1.37 -0.39 -15.49
N SER A 166 -1.71 0.59 -16.33
CA SER A 166 -0.79 1.67 -16.69
C SER A 166 -0.40 2.54 -15.49
N LEU A 167 -1.35 2.87 -14.62
CA LEU A 167 -1.10 3.71 -13.45
C LEU A 167 -0.28 2.97 -12.39
N VAL A 168 -0.62 1.71 -12.08
CA VAL A 168 0.13 0.94 -11.08
C VAL A 168 1.53 0.57 -11.55
N ALA A 169 1.77 0.48 -12.85
CA ALA A 169 3.13 0.35 -13.39
C ALA A 169 4.01 1.53 -12.95
N VAL A 170 3.46 2.77 -12.98
CA VAL A 170 4.19 3.99 -12.61
C VAL A 170 4.39 4.13 -11.10
N VAL A 171 3.32 3.86 -10.30
CA VAL A 171 3.34 4.21 -8.86
C VAL A 171 3.72 3.04 -7.95
N SER A 172 3.76 1.80 -8.48
CA SER A 172 4.03 0.60 -7.70
C SER A 172 5.10 -0.29 -8.34
N HIS A 173 4.86 -0.79 -9.56
CA HIS A 173 5.69 -1.86 -10.12
C HIS A 173 7.11 -1.37 -10.47
N VAL A 174 7.23 -0.29 -11.23
CA VAL A 174 8.55 0.27 -11.59
C VAL A 174 9.31 0.84 -10.40
N PRO A 175 8.70 1.53 -9.43
CA PRO A 175 9.35 1.88 -8.17
C PRO A 175 9.99 0.69 -7.45
N HIS A 176 9.28 -0.44 -7.33
CA HIS A 176 9.81 -1.64 -6.70
C HIS A 176 11.01 -2.23 -7.47
N LEU A 177 10.88 -2.39 -8.80
CA LEU A 177 11.97 -2.88 -9.65
C LEU A 177 13.19 -1.95 -9.61
N THR A 178 12.96 -0.64 -9.52
CA THR A 178 14.02 0.37 -9.38
C THR A 178 14.73 0.24 -8.04
N ALA A 179 13.98 0.08 -6.96
CA ALA A 179 14.52 -0.12 -5.62
C ALA A 179 15.36 -1.40 -5.53
N ALA A 180 14.86 -2.50 -6.09
CA ALA A 180 15.57 -3.77 -6.16
C ALA A 180 16.88 -3.65 -6.98
N THR A 181 16.82 -2.96 -8.12
CA THR A 181 17.98 -2.73 -8.99
C THR A 181 19.02 -1.86 -8.29
N LEU A 182 18.59 -0.80 -7.60
CA LEU A 182 19.49 0.08 -6.84
C LEU A 182 20.17 -0.68 -5.70
N MET A 183 19.42 -1.54 -4.99
CA MET A 183 19.97 -2.37 -3.93
C MET A 183 20.99 -3.38 -4.46
N ALA A 184 20.68 -4.05 -5.58
CA ALA A 184 21.59 -4.99 -6.23
C ALA A 184 22.90 -4.32 -6.69
N LEU A 185 22.80 -3.10 -7.25
CA LEU A 185 23.98 -2.32 -7.64
C LEU A 185 24.86 -1.95 -6.42
N ALA A 186 24.25 -1.62 -5.29
CA ALA A 186 24.99 -1.33 -4.07
C ALA A 186 25.63 -2.59 -3.49
N ASP A 187 24.96 -3.73 -3.53
CA ASP A 187 25.49 -5.01 -3.05
C ASP A 187 26.67 -5.49 -3.88
N GLU A 188 26.58 -5.44 -5.20
CA GLU A 188 27.69 -5.75 -6.12
C GLU A 188 28.96 -4.94 -5.76
N ARG A 189 28.79 -3.63 -5.49
CA ARG A 189 29.89 -2.76 -5.11
C ARG A 189 30.38 -2.98 -3.67
N SER A 190 29.56 -3.54 -2.80
CA SER A 190 29.92 -3.81 -1.40
C SER A 190 30.95 -4.93 -1.25
N ALA A 191 31.04 -5.83 -2.23
CA ALA A 191 32.08 -6.86 -2.29
C ALA A 191 33.49 -6.26 -2.32
N ASP A 192 33.67 -5.13 -3.02
CA ASP A 192 34.94 -4.41 -3.12
C ASP A 192 35.16 -3.39 -1.99
N HIS A 193 34.06 -2.86 -1.41
CA HIS A 193 34.09 -1.78 -0.43
C HIS A 193 33.16 -2.04 0.77
N ARG A 194 33.64 -2.77 1.78
CA ARG A 194 32.90 -3.08 3.00
C ARG A 194 32.28 -1.88 3.73
N ALA A 195 32.80 -0.67 3.49
CA ALA A 195 32.26 0.55 4.05
C ALA A 195 31.01 1.05 3.35
N LEU A 196 30.71 0.61 2.12
CA LEU A 196 29.65 1.16 1.30
C LEU A 196 28.28 1.08 1.98
N LEU A 197 27.92 -0.08 2.48
CA LEU A 197 26.64 -0.26 3.18
C LEU A 197 26.56 0.49 4.52
N ARG A 198 27.71 0.79 5.14
CA ARG A 198 27.76 1.65 6.34
C ARG A 198 27.49 3.12 6.01
N LEU A 199 27.77 3.55 4.79
CA LEU A 199 27.48 4.90 4.31
C LEU A 199 26.03 5.06 3.82
N ALA A 200 25.25 3.97 3.82
CA ALA A 200 23.83 4.00 3.45
C ALA A 200 23.04 4.82 4.46
N ALA A 201 22.87 6.11 4.18
CA ALA A 201 22.09 7.05 4.96
C ALA A 201 20.58 6.92 4.68
N GLY A 202 19.75 7.71 5.39
CA GLY A 202 18.28 7.65 5.31
C GLY A 202 17.73 7.60 3.89
N GLY A 203 18.14 8.51 3.01
CA GLY A 203 17.63 8.54 1.63
C GLY A 203 17.85 7.25 0.82
N PHE A 204 18.97 6.54 1.03
CA PHE A 204 19.19 5.24 0.39
C PHE A 204 18.25 4.17 0.97
N ARG A 205 18.12 4.14 2.30
CA ARG A 205 17.23 3.18 2.99
C ARG A 205 15.77 3.38 2.58
N ASP A 206 15.32 4.64 2.51
CA ASP A 206 13.96 4.97 2.11
C ASP A 206 13.68 4.57 0.67
N MET A 207 14.59 4.87 -0.26
CA MET A 207 14.45 4.48 -1.67
C MET A 207 14.49 2.96 -1.89
N THR A 208 15.18 2.20 -1.04
CA THR A 208 15.34 0.75 -1.19
C THR A 208 14.44 -0.04 -0.24
N ARG A 209 13.67 0.59 0.63
CA ARG A 209 12.83 -0.07 1.64
C ARG A 209 11.89 -1.12 1.03
N VAL A 210 11.24 -0.77 -0.07
CA VAL A 210 10.28 -1.67 -0.73
C VAL A 210 10.94 -2.92 -1.34
N ALA A 211 12.26 -2.91 -1.59
CA ALA A 211 12.99 -4.08 -2.07
C ALA A 211 13.11 -5.23 -1.04
N ALA A 212 12.77 -4.96 0.23
CA ALA A 212 12.70 -5.99 1.28
C ALA A 212 11.43 -6.85 1.21
N GLY A 213 10.44 -6.48 0.39
CA GLY A 213 9.20 -7.24 0.21
C GLY A 213 9.44 -8.61 -0.40
N HIS A 214 8.48 -9.54 -0.16
CA HIS A 214 8.59 -10.92 -0.63
C HIS A 214 8.67 -10.99 -2.17
N PRO A 215 9.70 -11.62 -2.74
CA PRO A 215 9.93 -11.60 -4.19
C PRO A 215 8.95 -12.48 -4.97
N GLY A 216 8.28 -13.45 -4.35
CA GLY A 216 7.50 -14.48 -5.01
C GLY A 216 6.30 -14.00 -5.82
N ILE A 217 5.75 -12.81 -5.51
CA ILE A 217 4.60 -12.25 -6.24
C ILE A 217 5.02 -11.50 -7.51
N TRP A 218 6.28 -11.10 -7.62
CA TRP A 218 6.75 -10.19 -8.66
C TRP A 218 6.85 -10.82 -10.06
N PRO A 219 7.27 -12.10 -10.21
CA PRO A 219 7.27 -12.75 -11.53
C PRO A 219 5.91 -12.72 -12.21
N ASP A 220 4.83 -13.04 -11.48
CA ASP A 220 3.47 -13.03 -12.02
C ASP A 220 3.03 -11.59 -12.37
N ILE A 221 3.26 -10.63 -11.48
CA ILE A 221 2.94 -9.22 -11.72
C ILE A 221 3.67 -8.70 -12.97
N CYS A 222 4.96 -8.99 -13.09
CA CYS A 222 5.77 -8.55 -14.23
C CYS A 222 5.34 -9.22 -15.55
N THR A 223 4.90 -10.47 -15.49
CA THR A 223 4.41 -11.18 -16.67
C THR A 223 3.05 -10.63 -17.12
N GLU A 224 2.11 -10.48 -16.19
CA GLU A 224 0.74 -10.07 -16.49
C GLU A 224 0.64 -8.56 -16.84
N ASN A 225 1.53 -7.71 -16.32
CA ASN A 225 1.57 -6.27 -16.66
C ASN A 225 2.82 -5.88 -17.47
N GLN A 226 3.35 -6.82 -18.26
CA GLN A 226 4.61 -6.65 -18.98
C GLN A 226 4.65 -5.37 -19.82
N GLY A 227 3.61 -5.12 -20.63
CA GLY A 227 3.59 -4.00 -21.57
C GLY A 227 3.71 -2.63 -20.88
N ALA A 228 2.89 -2.38 -19.85
CA ALA A 228 2.91 -1.12 -19.13
C ALA A 228 4.20 -0.96 -18.29
N ILE A 229 4.74 -2.05 -17.74
CA ILE A 229 5.99 -2.02 -16.99
C ILE A 229 7.15 -1.68 -17.92
N VAL A 230 7.27 -2.33 -19.07
CA VAL A 230 8.35 -2.05 -20.04
C VAL A 230 8.27 -0.62 -20.55
N GLU A 231 7.08 -0.15 -20.96
CA GLU A 231 6.90 1.25 -21.39
C GLU A 231 7.34 2.24 -20.30
N THR A 232 6.98 1.99 -19.06
CA THR A 232 7.34 2.86 -17.92
C THR A 232 8.84 2.80 -17.63
N LEU A 233 9.46 1.62 -17.69
CA LEU A 233 10.92 1.46 -17.55
C LEU A 233 11.68 2.19 -18.65
N ASP A 234 11.24 2.11 -19.90
CA ASP A 234 11.87 2.82 -21.01
C ASP A 234 11.85 4.35 -20.80
N ARG A 235 10.73 4.87 -20.31
CA ARG A 235 10.61 6.29 -19.94
C ARG A 235 11.55 6.66 -18.79
N LEU A 236 11.66 5.81 -17.76
CA LEU A 236 12.56 6.04 -16.63
C LEU A 236 14.02 6.01 -17.09
N ILE A 237 14.41 5.04 -17.91
CA ILE A 237 15.77 4.94 -18.47
C ILE A 237 16.12 6.18 -19.29
N ALA A 238 15.21 6.65 -20.14
CA ALA A 238 15.40 7.87 -20.91
C ALA A 238 15.56 9.11 -20.01
N ALA A 239 14.75 9.23 -18.96
CA ALA A 239 14.83 10.33 -17.99
C ALA A 239 16.14 10.30 -17.19
N LEU A 240 16.60 9.11 -16.77
CA LEU A 240 17.91 8.93 -16.11
C LEU A 240 19.06 9.24 -17.06
N GLY A 241 18.95 8.89 -18.34
CA GLY A 241 19.91 9.28 -19.36
C GLY A 241 20.05 10.80 -19.49
N GLN A 242 18.95 11.52 -19.55
CA GLN A 242 18.94 12.98 -19.56
C GLN A 242 19.51 13.59 -18.27
N MET A 243 19.23 12.99 -17.11
CA MET A 243 19.81 13.44 -15.83
C MET A 243 21.35 13.25 -15.83
N ARG A 244 21.83 12.10 -16.30
CA ARG A 244 23.25 11.83 -16.47
C ARG A 244 23.93 12.89 -17.35
N ASP A 245 23.30 13.26 -18.47
CA ASP A 245 23.88 14.22 -19.41
C ASP A 245 23.98 15.64 -18.80
N VAL A 246 22.95 16.06 -18.04
CA VAL A 246 22.99 17.33 -17.28
C VAL A 246 24.13 17.32 -16.24
N VAL A 247 24.30 16.21 -15.52
CA VAL A 247 25.38 16.06 -14.54
C VAL A 247 26.74 16.06 -15.22
N ALA A 248 26.90 15.34 -16.35
CA ALA A 248 28.15 15.27 -17.10
C ALA A 248 28.55 16.62 -17.69
N ALA A 249 27.59 17.43 -18.10
CA ALA A 249 27.81 18.78 -18.59
C ALA A 249 28.14 19.80 -17.47
N GLY A 250 27.94 19.46 -16.20
CA GLY A 250 28.08 20.39 -15.07
C GLY A 250 27.05 21.52 -15.09
N ASP A 251 25.93 21.34 -15.79
CA ASP A 251 24.89 22.37 -15.91
C ASP A 251 24.07 22.49 -14.62
N ARG A 252 24.55 23.37 -13.73
CA ARG A 252 23.95 23.62 -12.42
C ARG A 252 22.52 24.18 -12.52
N ALA A 253 22.24 25.01 -13.53
CA ALA A 253 20.93 25.65 -13.67
C ALA A 253 19.87 24.60 -14.12
N ALA A 254 20.21 23.80 -15.13
CA ALA A 254 19.34 22.72 -15.58
C ALA A 254 19.11 21.67 -14.48
N LEU A 255 20.16 21.32 -13.71
CA LEU A 255 20.05 20.39 -12.59
C LEU A 255 19.09 20.93 -11.51
N LEU A 256 19.30 22.18 -11.09
CA LEU A 256 18.45 22.82 -10.08
C LEU A 256 16.98 22.85 -10.51
N GLY A 257 16.70 23.27 -11.75
CA GLY A 257 15.33 23.33 -12.26
C GLY A 257 14.63 21.96 -12.28
N ARG A 258 15.36 20.88 -12.61
CA ARG A 258 14.80 19.51 -12.54
C ARG A 258 14.48 19.08 -11.11
N LEU A 259 15.37 19.35 -10.16
CA LEU A 259 15.18 19.00 -8.75
C LEU A 259 14.04 19.82 -8.12
N GLU A 260 13.92 21.11 -8.44
CA GLU A 260 12.81 21.96 -7.99
C GLU A 260 11.47 21.46 -8.55
N SER A 261 11.40 21.11 -9.83
CA SER A 261 10.21 20.54 -10.44
C SER A 261 9.78 19.24 -9.75
N ALA A 262 10.73 18.35 -9.45
CA ALA A 262 10.46 17.11 -8.73
C ALA A 262 9.98 17.38 -7.29
N ARG A 263 10.58 18.34 -6.59
CA ARG A 263 10.17 18.76 -5.25
C ARG A 263 8.73 19.26 -5.24
N LEU A 264 8.35 20.11 -6.20
CA LEU A 264 6.99 20.61 -6.33
C LEU A 264 5.99 19.46 -6.63
N ALA A 265 6.35 18.56 -7.54
CA ALA A 265 5.51 17.38 -7.83
C ALA A 265 5.32 16.50 -6.58
N ARG A 266 6.37 16.31 -5.76
CA ARG A 266 6.27 15.55 -4.49
C ARG A 266 5.36 16.22 -3.48
N ALA A 267 5.38 17.55 -3.39
CA ALA A 267 4.50 18.32 -2.50
C ALA A 267 3.01 18.22 -2.91
N ASN A 268 2.73 17.94 -4.20
CA ASN A 268 1.36 17.77 -4.70
C ASN A 268 0.83 16.32 -4.56
N LEU A 269 1.61 15.40 -4.01
CA LEU A 269 1.05 14.07 -3.73
C LEU A 269 -0.06 14.22 -2.69
N PRO A 270 -1.23 13.56 -2.91
CA PRO A 270 -2.27 13.54 -1.90
C PRO A 270 -1.67 13.02 -0.58
N VAL A 271 -1.64 13.87 0.42
CA VAL A 271 -1.43 13.41 1.79
C VAL A 271 -2.74 12.77 2.25
N ARG A 272 -2.67 11.78 3.14
CA ARG A 272 -3.84 11.12 3.75
C ARG A 272 -4.83 12.11 4.41
N TYR A 273 -4.53 13.40 4.42
CA TYR A 273 -5.25 14.45 5.14
C TYR A 273 -5.77 15.49 4.16
N ALA A 274 -7.02 15.87 4.36
CA ALA A 274 -7.81 16.67 3.41
C ALA A 274 -7.31 18.12 3.19
N GLN A 275 -6.38 18.64 4.01
CA GLN A 275 -5.91 20.02 3.93
C GLN A 275 -4.45 20.15 4.41
N PRO A 276 -3.46 19.98 3.51
CA PRO A 276 -2.03 20.09 3.87
C PRO A 276 -1.62 21.46 4.43
N ASP A 277 -2.31 22.52 4.02
CA ASP A 277 -2.11 23.90 4.49
C ASP A 277 -2.54 24.12 5.93
N GLN A 278 -3.29 23.19 6.51
CA GLN A 278 -3.68 23.19 7.91
C GLN A 278 -2.78 22.34 8.79
N LEU A 279 -1.74 21.74 8.25
CA LEU A 279 -0.81 20.89 9.00
C LEU A 279 0.51 21.61 9.28
N THR A 280 1.06 21.31 10.44
CA THR A 280 2.38 21.76 10.89
C THR A 280 3.27 20.54 11.16
N GLU A 281 4.46 20.54 10.60
CA GLU A 281 5.50 19.56 10.89
C GLU A 281 6.26 19.99 12.14
N LEU A 282 6.27 19.11 13.14
CA LEU A 282 7.04 19.29 14.37
C LEU A 282 8.21 18.30 14.37
N ARG A 283 9.43 18.81 14.41
CA ARG A 283 10.63 17.99 14.55
C ARG A 283 11.09 17.99 15.99
N VAL A 284 11.03 16.80 16.61
CA VAL A 284 11.33 16.59 18.01
C VAL A 284 12.54 15.65 18.13
N PRO A 285 13.73 16.15 18.47
CA PRO A 285 14.87 15.28 18.81
C PRO A 285 14.52 14.44 20.04
N VAL A 286 14.56 13.12 19.89
CA VAL A 286 14.26 12.17 20.95
C VAL A 286 15.48 11.30 21.25
N PRO A 287 15.75 10.97 22.54
CA PRO A 287 16.80 10.03 22.89
C PRO A 287 16.44 8.62 22.41
N ASP A 288 17.42 7.86 21.93
CA ASP A 288 17.24 6.46 21.58
C ASP A 288 17.21 5.59 22.84
N ARG A 289 16.05 5.58 23.50
CA ARG A 289 15.76 4.78 24.70
C ARG A 289 14.34 4.26 24.71
N PRO A 290 14.09 3.11 25.34
CA PRO A 290 12.73 2.61 25.52
C PRO A 290 11.81 3.66 26.15
N GLY A 291 10.62 3.84 25.59
CA GLY A 291 9.60 4.76 26.08
C GLY A 291 9.67 6.20 25.55
N ALA A 292 10.73 6.62 24.85
CA ALA A 292 10.84 7.99 24.35
C ALA A 292 9.72 8.35 23.36
N LEU A 293 9.37 7.44 22.45
CA LEU A 293 8.23 7.59 21.55
C LEU A 293 6.91 7.65 22.31
N ALA A 294 6.72 6.74 23.28
CA ALA A 294 5.51 6.66 24.07
C ALA A 294 5.28 7.95 24.90
N GLU A 295 6.34 8.57 25.42
CA GLU A 295 6.22 9.84 26.13
C GLU A 295 5.61 10.94 25.29
N VAL A 296 6.04 11.06 24.01
CA VAL A 296 5.55 12.10 23.09
C VAL A 296 4.13 11.79 22.62
N THR A 297 3.84 10.55 22.22
CA THR A 297 2.51 10.17 21.73
C THR A 297 1.46 10.16 22.83
N THR A 298 1.83 9.75 24.06
CA THR A 298 0.94 9.84 25.24
C THR A 298 0.63 11.30 25.56
N LEU A 299 1.62 12.19 25.48
CA LEU A 299 1.38 13.63 25.71
C LEU A 299 0.42 14.22 24.68
N ALA A 300 0.54 13.84 23.41
CA ALA A 300 -0.42 14.24 22.38
C ALA A 300 -1.84 13.76 22.73
N THR A 301 -1.96 12.49 23.15
CA THR A 301 -3.24 11.91 23.59
C THR A 301 -3.83 12.63 24.80
N GLU A 302 -3.01 12.95 25.83
CA GLU A 302 -3.43 13.69 27.03
C GLU A 302 -3.97 15.09 26.71
N LEU A 303 -3.51 15.67 25.60
CA LEU A 303 -3.91 16.98 25.12
C LEU A 303 -5.04 16.93 24.08
N ASP A 304 -5.53 15.74 23.76
CA ASP A 304 -6.50 15.53 22.67
C ASP A 304 -6.00 16.15 21.35
N VAL A 305 -4.72 15.90 21.03
CA VAL A 305 -4.04 16.32 19.79
C VAL A 305 -3.90 15.12 18.90
N ASN A 306 -4.51 15.17 17.72
CA ASN A 306 -4.36 14.12 16.72
C ASN A 306 -3.01 14.24 16.01
N ILE A 307 -2.23 13.15 16.01
CA ILE A 307 -1.01 13.04 15.21
C ILE A 307 -1.40 12.47 13.86
N ALA A 308 -1.39 13.32 12.86
CA ALA A 308 -1.77 12.99 11.51
C ALA A 308 -0.78 12.02 10.83
N ASP A 309 0.51 12.20 11.05
CA ASP A 309 1.57 11.30 10.60
C ASP A 309 2.74 11.34 11.57
N LEU A 310 3.50 10.24 11.63
CA LEU A 310 4.66 10.12 12.50
C LEU A 310 5.78 9.39 11.75
N GLU A 311 6.92 10.05 11.61
CA GLU A 311 8.14 9.49 11.06
C GLU A 311 9.26 9.56 12.10
N LEU A 312 10.10 8.53 12.15
CA LEU A 312 11.30 8.51 13.00
C LEU A 312 12.56 8.48 12.13
N ALA A 313 13.24 9.60 12.03
CA ALA A 313 14.54 9.69 11.38
C ALA A 313 15.65 9.34 12.39
N HIS A 314 16.31 8.20 12.18
CA HIS A 314 17.46 7.81 12.99
C HIS A 314 18.74 8.49 12.50
N SER A 315 19.51 9.06 13.43
CA SER A 315 20.88 9.50 13.12
C SER A 315 21.79 8.28 13.03
N SER A 316 22.59 8.18 11.97
CA SER A 316 23.59 7.12 11.79
C SER A 316 24.79 7.23 12.76
N GLU A 317 24.91 8.31 13.52
CA GLU A 317 26.07 8.64 14.33
C GLU A 317 25.73 9.06 15.77
N GLY A 318 24.66 8.54 16.41
CA GLY A 318 24.42 8.93 17.78
C GLY A 318 23.18 8.31 18.44
N ASP A 319 23.14 8.42 19.76
CA ASP A 319 22.05 7.96 20.63
C ASP A 319 20.77 8.82 20.52
N LYS A 320 20.51 9.47 19.38
CA LYS A 320 19.37 10.39 19.18
C LYS A 320 18.72 10.14 17.85
N GLY A 321 17.38 10.02 17.86
CA GLY A 321 16.52 10.10 16.68
C GLY A 321 15.85 11.47 16.60
N VAL A 322 15.28 11.80 15.46
CA VAL A 322 14.37 12.93 15.28
C VAL A 322 13.00 12.37 14.94
N MET A 323 12.04 12.59 15.83
CA MET A 323 10.64 12.30 15.56
C MET A 323 10.04 13.47 14.77
N ILE A 324 9.47 13.17 13.64
CA ILE A 324 8.75 14.13 12.80
C ILE A 324 7.26 13.84 12.96
N LEU A 325 6.52 14.81 13.49
CA LEU A 325 5.08 14.70 13.71
C LEU A 325 4.37 15.67 12.78
N LEU A 326 3.34 15.20 12.10
CA LEU A 326 2.37 16.07 11.44
C LEU A 326 1.14 16.22 12.34
N VAL A 327 0.83 17.43 12.70
CA VAL A 327 -0.36 17.77 13.51
C VAL A 327 -1.11 18.93 12.86
N GLU A 328 -2.39 19.11 13.19
CA GLU A 328 -3.11 20.31 12.76
C GLU A 328 -2.45 21.56 13.33
N SER A 329 -2.29 22.60 12.50
CA SER A 329 -1.65 23.86 12.89
C SER A 329 -2.35 24.52 14.08
N THR A 330 -3.67 24.35 14.18
CA THR A 330 -4.47 24.79 15.32
C THR A 330 -4.19 24.03 16.60
N GLU A 331 -3.64 22.83 16.53
CA GLU A 331 -3.30 21.98 17.67
C GLU A 331 -1.81 22.04 18.02
N ALA A 332 -0.94 22.40 17.06
CA ALA A 332 0.51 22.53 17.25
C ALA A 332 0.83 23.45 18.45
N HIS A 333 0.12 24.59 18.58
CA HIS A 333 0.33 25.55 19.66
C HIS A 333 -0.03 25.00 21.07
N ARG A 334 -0.75 23.87 21.17
CA ARG A 334 -1.04 23.16 22.43
C ARG A 334 0.07 22.13 22.72
N LEU A 335 0.53 21.44 21.70
CA LEU A 335 1.52 20.37 21.84
C LEU A 335 2.94 20.89 22.09
N ILE A 336 3.36 21.93 21.35
CA ILE A 336 4.73 22.50 21.46
C ILE A 336 5.09 22.93 22.89
N PRO A 337 4.29 23.74 23.59
CA PRO A 337 4.62 24.13 24.97
C PRO A 337 4.62 22.95 25.94
N ALA A 338 3.82 21.92 25.68
CA ALA A 338 3.79 20.73 26.52
C ALA A 338 5.04 19.87 26.34
N LEU A 339 5.51 19.71 25.09
CA LEU A 339 6.79 19.06 24.78
C LEU A 339 7.98 19.81 25.43
N HIS A 340 7.99 21.15 25.34
CA HIS A 340 9.02 21.97 26.00
C HIS A 340 9.03 21.77 27.53
N ARG A 341 7.85 21.68 28.19
CA ARG A 341 7.77 21.39 29.64
C ARG A 341 8.31 20.02 30.01
N ARG A 342 8.28 19.06 29.09
CA ARG A 342 8.89 17.71 29.26
C ARG A 342 10.36 17.67 28.87
N GLY A 343 10.96 18.83 28.47
CA GLY A 343 12.37 18.96 28.14
C GLY A 343 12.73 18.63 26.68
N TYR A 344 11.74 18.46 25.82
CA TYR A 344 11.99 18.27 24.40
C TYR A 344 12.20 19.61 23.70
N VAL A 345 13.14 19.64 22.75
CA VAL A 345 13.32 20.77 21.83
C VAL A 345 12.44 20.50 20.60
N VAL A 346 11.66 21.48 20.17
CA VAL A 346 10.76 21.32 19.01
C VAL A 346 11.11 22.38 17.96
N ALA A 347 11.34 21.94 16.74
CA ALA A 347 11.39 22.81 15.56
C ALA A 347 10.06 22.72 14.82
N GLU A 348 9.42 23.85 14.59
CA GLU A 348 8.12 23.98 13.94
C GLU A 348 8.32 24.41 12.48
N HIS A 349 7.67 23.70 11.56
CA HIS A 349 7.66 24.00 10.13
C HIS A 349 6.22 23.93 9.60
N PRO A 350 5.50 25.07 9.50
CA PRO A 350 4.20 25.08 8.85
C PRO A 350 4.32 24.55 7.41
N LEU A 351 3.44 23.65 7.05
CA LEU A 351 3.32 23.22 5.66
C LEU A 351 2.52 24.29 4.92
N GLU A 352 3.20 25.36 4.50
CA GLU A 352 2.56 26.40 3.69
C GLU A 352 2.06 25.75 2.39
N GLY A 353 0.76 25.87 2.15
CA GLY A 353 0.14 25.60 0.87
C GLY A 353 0.77 26.51 -0.19
N ARG A 354 1.55 25.95 -1.07
CA ARG A 354 2.13 26.63 -2.23
C ARG A 354 1.44 26.18 -3.49
#